data_a3d9b9abfe341ca0ff856d51b01d45ba
#
_entry.id   a3d9b9abfe341ca0ff856d51b01d45ba
#
_cell.length_a   1.000
_cell.length_b   1.000
_cell.length_c   1.000
_cell.angle_alpha   90.00
_cell.angle_beta   90.00
_cell.angle_gamma   90.00
#
_symmetry.space_group_name_H-M   'P 1'
#
loop_
_entity.id
_entity.type
_entity.pdbx_description
1 polymer ?
#
loop_
_entity_poly.entity_id
_entity_poly.type
_entity_poly.pdbx_seq_one_letter_code
_entity_poly.pdbx_strand_id
1 'polypeptide(L)'
;FCRFGTQDSTGLGIKLEQRLWGSWTPHKVKLGVSGCPRNCAEAGIKDVGVIGVDSGWEIYVAGNGGIKTEVAQFLVKVKTSDEVKQYTGAFLQLYREEAYYLDRTVHYIDRVGMDYIRKRVVDDADTRQALFERLLFSLEGLPDPWAARIAGEKPREYQPLRLDKRIPAEVES
;
A
#
# COMPACT_ATOMS: atom_id res chain seq x y z
N PHE A 1 19.98 -0.90 1.85
CA PHE A 1 20.84 -0.72 3.05
C PHE A 1 21.21 -2.05 3.72
N CYS A 2 20.41 -3.12 3.56
CA CYS A 2 20.69 -4.40 4.18
C CYS A 2 21.57 -5.26 3.27
N ARG A 3 22.75 -5.70 3.78
CA ARG A 3 23.67 -6.59 3.04
C ARG A 3 23.07 -7.98 2.72
N PHE A 4 21.99 -8.35 3.35
CA PHE A 4 21.27 -9.60 3.11
C PHE A 4 20.05 -9.43 2.21
N GLY A 5 19.80 -8.21 1.71
CA GLY A 5 18.72 -7.96 0.77
C GLY A 5 18.97 -8.68 -0.55
N THR A 6 18.00 -9.45 -1.03
CA THR A 6 18.05 -10.10 -2.35
C THR A 6 17.46 -9.20 -3.43
N GLN A 7 16.64 -8.22 -3.02
CA GLN A 7 15.95 -7.29 -3.90
C GLN A 7 16.03 -5.85 -3.35
N ASP A 8 15.90 -4.85 -4.23
CA ASP A 8 15.83 -3.43 -3.86
C ASP A 8 14.44 -3.06 -3.29
N SER A 9 14.25 -3.33 -1.99
CA SER A 9 13.01 -3.01 -1.29
C SER A 9 12.78 -1.51 -1.10
N THR A 10 13.84 -0.72 -0.97
CA THR A 10 13.74 0.73 -0.80
C THR A 10 13.22 1.38 -2.07
N GLY A 11 13.84 1.07 -3.21
CA GLY A 11 13.41 1.61 -4.49
C GLY A 11 11.98 1.18 -4.87
N LEU A 12 11.61 -0.09 -4.59
CA LEU A 12 10.24 -0.55 -4.81
C LEU A 12 9.25 0.14 -3.87
N GLY A 13 9.58 0.27 -2.59
CA GLY A 13 8.72 0.92 -1.59
C GLY A 13 8.41 2.37 -1.97
N ILE A 14 9.42 3.13 -2.38
CA ILE A 14 9.26 4.52 -2.86
C ILE A 14 8.33 4.56 -4.09
N LYS A 15 8.52 3.67 -5.06
CA LYS A 15 7.69 3.61 -6.27
C LYS A 15 6.23 3.25 -5.97
N LEU A 16 5.99 2.37 -5.01
CA LEU A 16 4.64 2.03 -4.56
C LEU A 16 3.98 3.21 -3.83
N GLU A 17 4.71 3.87 -2.93
CA GLU A 17 4.21 5.06 -2.25
C GLU A 17 3.84 6.15 -3.25
N GLN A 18 4.75 6.54 -4.14
CA GLN A 18 4.49 7.55 -5.16
C GLN A 18 3.30 7.21 -6.06
N ARG A 19 3.12 5.93 -6.38
CA ARG A 19 2.01 5.47 -7.22
C ARG A 19 0.67 5.47 -6.51
N LEU A 20 0.64 5.16 -5.22
CA LEU A 20 -0.59 4.96 -4.44
C LEU A 20 -0.94 6.14 -3.54
N TRP A 21 -0.10 7.17 -3.51
CA TRP A 21 -0.34 8.36 -2.73
C TRP A 21 -1.70 8.98 -3.04
N GLY A 22 -2.43 9.34 -1.97
CA GLY A 22 -3.73 9.99 -2.12
C GLY A 22 -4.88 9.08 -2.52
N SER A 23 -4.64 7.78 -2.73
CA SER A 23 -5.72 6.84 -3.06
C SER A 23 -6.72 6.69 -1.92
N TRP A 24 -8.00 6.88 -2.22
CA TRP A 24 -9.08 6.62 -1.29
C TRP A 24 -9.38 5.11 -1.23
N THR A 25 -9.49 4.59 -0.03
CA THR A 25 -9.78 3.16 0.21
C THR A 25 -10.89 3.02 1.26
N PRO A 26 -11.67 1.92 1.26
CA PRO A 26 -12.75 1.69 2.22
C PRO A 26 -12.32 1.81 3.68
N HIS A 27 -11.11 1.36 3.98
CA HIS A 27 -10.41 1.57 5.25
C HIS A 27 -8.93 1.79 4.98
N LYS A 28 -8.16 2.21 6.00
CA LYS A 28 -6.69 2.37 5.89
C LYS A 28 -6.04 1.10 5.33
N VAL A 29 -5.11 1.27 4.43
CA VAL A 29 -4.28 0.20 3.86
C VAL A 29 -2.84 0.41 4.29
N LYS A 30 -2.22 -0.66 4.78
CA LYS A 30 -0.80 -0.68 5.13
C LYS A 30 -0.06 -1.55 4.14
N LEU A 31 0.98 -1.01 3.53
CA LEU A 31 1.90 -1.76 2.68
C LEU A 31 3.21 -2.01 3.42
N GLY A 32 3.86 -3.11 3.11
CA GLY A 32 5.20 -3.42 3.60
C GLY A 32 6.02 -4.09 2.51
N VAL A 33 7.26 -3.64 2.34
CA VAL A 33 8.19 -4.22 1.37
C VAL A 33 9.44 -4.69 2.11
N SER A 34 9.68 -5.99 2.11
CA SER A 34 10.90 -6.61 2.66
C SER A 34 11.82 -7.05 1.53
N GLY A 35 13.11 -6.71 1.60
CA GLY A 35 14.10 -7.01 0.57
C GLY A 35 14.58 -8.46 0.55
N CYS A 36 14.18 -9.30 1.52
CA CYS A 36 14.54 -10.72 1.56
C CYS A 36 13.53 -11.51 2.41
N PRO A 37 13.58 -12.87 2.37
CA PRO A 37 12.65 -13.74 3.09
C PRO A 37 12.66 -13.60 4.62
N ARG A 38 13.65 -12.91 5.21
CA ARG A 38 13.65 -12.60 6.65
C ARG A 38 12.52 -11.68 7.08
N ASN A 39 11.88 -11.01 6.14
CA ASN A 39 10.66 -10.22 6.35
C ASN A 39 10.75 -9.18 7.49
N CYS A 40 11.90 -8.52 7.63
CA CYS A 40 12.15 -7.56 8.71
C CYS A 40 11.22 -6.33 8.67
N ALA A 41 10.62 -6.01 7.52
CA ALA A 41 9.61 -4.96 7.40
C ALA A 41 8.18 -5.45 7.73
N GLU A 42 8.04 -6.66 8.28
CA GLU A 42 6.77 -7.25 8.71
C GLU A 42 5.71 -7.27 7.58
N ALA A 43 6.16 -7.48 6.33
CA ALA A 43 5.29 -7.54 5.16
C ALA A 43 4.19 -8.62 5.32
N GLY A 44 4.49 -9.72 6.01
CA GLY A 44 3.56 -10.83 6.25
C GLY A 44 2.35 -10.51 7.15
N ILE A 45 2.26 -9.30 7.72
CA ILE A 45 1.10 -8.84 8.51
C ILE A 45 0.56 -7.50 8.02
N LYS A 46 0.80 -7.15 6.77
CA LYS A 46 0.29 -5.93 6.13
C LYS A 46 -0.90 -6.25 5.22
N ASP A 47 -1.73 -5.25 4.96
CA ASP A 47 -2.84 -5.38 4.00
C ASP A 47 -2.34 -5.81 2.62
N VAL A 48 -1.16 -5.30 2.22
CA VAL A 48 -0.37 -5.79 1.10
C VAL A 48 1.08 -5.90 1.54
N GLY A 49 1.61 -7.10 1.48
CA GLY A 49 3.00 -7.41 1.79
C GLY A 49 3.76 -7.86 0.55
N VAL A 50 4.97 -7.34 0.36
CA VAL A 50 5.85 -7.73 -0.74
C VAL A 50 7.18 -8.19 -0.16
N ILE A 51 7.60 -9.39 -0.50
CA ILE A 51 8.82 -9.99 0.02
C ILE A 51 9.74 -10.34 -1.14
N GLY A 52 10.96 -9.80 -1.11
CA GLY A 52 12.01 -10.12 -2.06
C GLY A 52 12.53 -11.56 -1.87
N VAL A 53 12.67 -12.27 -2.97
CA VAL A 53 13.29 -13.59 -3.04
C VAL A 53 14.31 -13.59 -4.18
N ASP A 54 15.19 -14.57 -4.24
CA ASP A 54 16.27 -14.63 -5.27
C ASP A 54 15.72 -14.53 -6.71
N SER A 55 14.53 -15.07 -6.95
CA SER A 55 13.89 -15.12 -8.27
C SER A 55 12.88 -14.00 -8.53
N GLY A 56 12.82 -12.95 -7.69
CA GLY A 56 11.89 -11.83 -7.85
C GLY A 56 11.17 -11.46 -6.55
N TRP A 57 9.84 -11.39 -6.58
CA TRP A 57 9.01 -10.92 -5.49
C TRP A 57 7.83 -11.83 -5.22
N GLU A 58 7.51 -12.02 -3.97
CA GLU A 58 6.27 -12.66 -3.53
C GLU A 58 5.33 -11.60 -2.97
N ILE A 59 4.07 -11.64 -3.41
CA ILE A 59 3.02 -10.70 -2.98
C ILE A 59 2.06 -11.46 -2.07
N TYR A 60 1.79 -10.85 -0.92
CA TYR A 60 0.86 -11.35 0.09
C TYR A 60 -0.22 -10.31 0.35
N VAL A 61 -1.43 -10.73 0.66
CA VAL A 61 -2.57 -9.83 0.90
C VAL A 61 -3.36 -10.24 2.13
N ALA A 62 -4.16 -9.33 2.66
CA ALA A 62 -5.05 -9.56 3.81
C ALA A 62 -4.34 -9.80 5.15
N GLY A 63 -3.13 -9.30 5.33
CA GLY A 63 -2.53 -9.25 6.66
C GLY A 63 -3.14 -8.15 7.54
N ASN A 64 -3.10 -8.34 8.83
CA ASN A 64 -3.51 -7.35 9.81
C ASN A 64 -2.59 -7.37 11.04
N GLY A 65 -1.79 -6.34 11.22
CA GLY A 65 -0.98 -6.12 12.42
C GLY A 65 -1.71 -5.22 13.44
N GLY A 66 -2.91 -5.60 13.84
CA GLY A 66 -3.73 -4.89 14.81
C GLY A 66 -3.96 -5.71 16.09
N ILE A 67 -5.02 -5.39 16.84
CA ILE A 67 -5.42 -6.12 18.07
C ILE A 67 -5.58 -7.62 17.77
N LYS A 68 -6.26 -7.94 16.67
CA LYS A 68 -6.29 -9.31 16.14
C LYS A 68 -5.28 -9.36 15.00
N THR A 69 -4.18 -10.04 15.22
CA THR A 69 -3.13 -10.23 14.22
C THR A 69 -3.55 -11.32 13.24
N GLU A 70 -3.55 -11.01 11.94
CA GLU A 70 -3.80 -11.97 10.87
C GLU A 70 -2.59 -12.02 9.94
N VAL A 71 -2.20 -13.23 9.58
CA VAL A 71 -1.12 -13.46 8.63
C VAL A 71 -1.62 -13.25 7.22
N ALA A 72 -0.87 -12.48 6.44
CA ALA A 72 -1.20 -12.24 5.03
C ALA A 72 -1.13 -13.54 4.21
N GLN A 73 -2.06 -13.70 3.29
CA GLN A 73 -2.16 -14.86 2.43
C GLN A 73 -1.37 -14.65 1.13
N PHE A 74 -0.67 -15.68 0.68
CA PHE A 74 0.09 -15.63 -0.56
C PHE A 74 -0.85 -15.42 -1.77
N LEU A 75 -0.55 -14.39 -2.57
CA LEU A 75 -1.28 -14.08 -3.79
C LEU A 75 -0.57 -14.63 -5.02
N VAL A 76 0.63 -14.16 -5.30
CA VAL A 76 1.38 -14.48 -6.51
C VAL A 76 2.88 -14.21 -6.34
N LYS A 77 3.70 -14.90 -7.14
CA LYS A 77 5.12 -14.62 -7.30
C LYS A 77 5.38 -14.00 -8.67
N VAL A 78 6.14 -12.92 -8.70
CA VAL A 78 6.45 -12.14 -9.90
C VAL A 78 7.95 -11.87 -10.02
N LYS A 79 8.42 -11.50 -11.21
CA LYS A 79 9.85 -11.29 -11.47
C LYS A 79 10.29 -9.84 -11.34
N THR A 80 9.42 -8.91 -11.68
CA THR A 80 9.77 -7.49 -11.84
C THR A 80 9.01 -6.58 -10.89
N SER A 81 9.59 -5.42 -10.60
CA SER A 81 8.91 -4.37 -9.80
C SER A 81 7.67 -3.80 -10.51
N ASP A 82 7.61 -3.86 -11.83
CA ASP A 82 6.45 -3.38 -12.57
C ASP A 82 5.27 -4.34 -12.44
N GLU A 83 5.54 -5.65 -12.47
CA GLU A 83 4.52 -6.65 -12.13
C GLU A 83 4.03 -6.47 -10.69
N VAL A 84 4.91 -6.22 -9.71
CA VAL A 84 4.47 -5.93 -8.33
C VAL A 84 3.49 -4.76 -8.30
N LYS A 85 3.79 -3.66 -9.00
CA LYS A 85 2.90 -2.49 -9.07
C LYS A 85 1.55 -2.84 -9.69
N GLN A 86 1.56 -3.62 -10.77
CA GLN A 86 0.34 -4.04 -11.47
C GLN A 86 -0.55 -4.93 -10.60
N TYR A 87 -0.01 -6.00 -10.03
CA TYR A 87 -0.77 -6.93 -9.18
C TYR A 87 -1.26 -6.27 -7.89
N THR A 88 -0.41 -5.49 -7.23
CA THR A 88 -0.79 -4.71 -6.04
C THR A 88 -1.89 -3.70 -6.37
N GLY A 89 -1.73 -2.96 -7.47
CA GLY A 89 -2.71 -1.98 -7.90
C GLY A 89 -4.05 -2.59 -8.28
N ALA A 90 -4.03 -3.71 -9.01
CA ALA A 90 -5.25 -4.44 -9.38
C ALA A 90 -5.99 -4.96 -8.14
N PHE A 91 -5.27 -5.55 -7.17
CA PHE A 91 -5.87 -5.99 -5.91
C PHE A 91 -6.48 -4.82 -5.13
N LEU A 92 -5.77 -3.70 -5.00
CA LEU A 92 -6.28 -2.53 -4.28
C LEU A 92 -7.49 -1.92 -4.99
N GLN A 93 -7.52 -1.90 -6.31
CA GLN A 93 -8.69 -1.42 -7.06
C GLN A 93 -9.90 -2.33 -6.89
N LEU A 94 -9.71 -3.65 -6.94
CA LEU A 94 -10.78 -4.61 -6.68
C LEU A 94 -11.35 -4.43 -5.26
N TYR A 95 -10.48 -4.28 -4.27
CA TYR A 95 -10.88 -4.00 -2.90
C TYR A 95 -11.64 -2.66 -2.79
N ARG A 96 -11.21 -1.60 -3.50
CA ARG A 96 -11.90 -0.29 -3.51
C ARG A 96 -13.31 -0.37 -4.10
N GLU A 97 -13.50 -1.22 -5.10
CA GLU A 97 -14.78 -1.35 -5.82
C GLU A 97 -15.79 -2.23 -5.08
N GLU A 98 -15.34 -3.21 -4.30
CA GLU A 98 -16.21 -4.26 -3.78
C GLU A 98 -16.30 -4.33 -2.25
N ALA A 99 -15.35 -3.73 -1.52
CA ALA A 99 -15.38 -3.75 -0.07
C ALA A 99 -16.37 -2.73 0.49
N TYR A 100 -16.96 -3.05 1.63
CA TYR A 100 -17.84 -2.13 2.34
C TYR A 100 -17.03 -1.04 3.06
N TYR A 101 -17.68 0.07 3.32
CA TYR A 101 -17.08 1.13 4.12
C TYR A 101 -16.62 0.60 5.49
N LEU A 102 -15.39 0.91 5.86
CA LEU A 102 -14.65 0.42 7.03
C LEU A 102 -14.23 -1.06 7.01
N ASP A 103 -14.49 -1.81 5.94
CA ASP A 103 -13.88 -3.15 5.79
C ASP A 103 -12.36 -3.03 5.63
N ARG A 104 -11.62 -3.79 6.45
CA ARG A 104 -10.20 -4.05 6.19
C ARG A 104 -10.07 -5.09 5.08
N THR A 105 -8.92 -5.14 4.44
CA THR A 105 -8.63 -6.13 3.40
C THR A 105 -8.85 -7.58 3.86
N VAL A 106 -8.55 -7.88 5.12
CA VAL A 106 -8.81 -9.20 5.72
C VAL A 106 -10.30 -9.51 5.75
N HIS A 107 -11.14 -8.58 6.20
CA HIS A 107 -12.60 -8.80 6.26
C HIS A 107 -13.21 -8.95 4.86
N TYR A 108 -12.69 -8.16 3.90
CA TYR A 108 -13.10 -8.28 2.51
C TYR A 108 -12.79 -9.68 1.96
N ILE A 109 -11.55 -10.17 2.16
CA ILE A 109 -11.13 -11.49 1.68
C ILE A 109 -11.86 -12.63 2.44
N ASP A 110 -12.11 -12.49 3.74
CA ASP A 110 -12.91 -13.46 4.49
C ASP A 110 -14.32 -13.62 3.92
N ARG A 111 -14.89 -12.53 3.37
CA ARG A 111 -16.23 -12.53 2.76
C ARG A 111 -16.24 -13.12 1.35
N VAL A 112 -15.29 -12.75 0.50
CA VAL A 112 -15.31 -13.15 -0.92
C VAL A 112 -14.48 -14.40 -1.22
N GLY A 113 -13.53 -14.73 -0.36
CA GLY A 113 -12.60 -15.85 -0.51
C GLY A 113 -11.36 -15.51 -1.32
N MET A 114 -10.22 -16.14 -0.96
CA MET A 114 -8.95 -15.91 -1.63
C MET A 114 -8.95 -16.44 -3.08
N ASP A 115 -9.71 -17.48 -3.37
CA ASP A 115 -9.82 -18.05 -4.73
C ASP A 115 -10.49 -17.05 -5.69
N TYR A 116 -11.48 -16.30 -5.21
CA TYR A 116 -12.07 -15.22 -5.97
C TYR A 116 -11.05 -14.14 -6.33
N ILE A 117 -10.25 -13.73 -5.36
CA ILE A 117 -9.20 -12.73 -5.57
C ILE A 117 -8.17 -13.24 -6.60
N ARG A 118 -7.71 -14.48 -6.45
CA ARG A 118 -6.76 -15.09 -7.40
C ARG A 118 -7.32 -15.14 -8.81
N LYS A 119 -8.54 -15.59 -8.96
CA LYS A 119 -9.22 -15.64 -10.27
C LYS A 119 -9.24 -14.27 -10.95
N ARG A 120 -9.58 -13.20 -10.22
CA ARG A 120 -9.73 -11.85 -10.78
C ARG A 120 -8.39 -11.14 -11.01
N VAL A 121 -7.42 -11.35 -10.13
CA VAL A 121 -6.17 -10.59 -10.13
C VAL A 121 -5.02 -11.38 -10.74
N VAL A 122 -4.99 -12.72 -10.58
CA VAL A 122 -3.86 -13.53 -11.02
C VAL A 122 -4.16 -14.24 -12.34
N ASP A 123 -5.27 -14.96 -12.40
CA ASP A 123 -5.55 -15.86 -13.51
C ASP A 123 -6.11 -15.11 -14.74
N ASP A 124 -6.90 -14.08 -14.52
CA ASP A 124 -7.51 -13.26 -15.57
C ASP A 124 -6.65 -12.01 -15.84
N ALA A 125 -5.83 -12.08 -16.87
CA ALA A 125 -4.92 -10.99 -17.25
C ALA A 125 -5.65 -9.73 -17.72
N ASP A 126 -6.76 -9.89 -18.44
CA ASP A 126 -7.54 -8.77 -18.96
C ASP A 126 -8.26 -8.04 -17.83
N THR A 127 -8.86 -8.77 -16.90
CA THR A 127 -9.47 -8.19 -15.69
C THR A 127 -8.41 -7.49 -14.84
N ARG A 128 -7.25 -8.09 -14.62
CA ARG A 128 -6.14 -7.46 -13.88
C ARG A 128 -5.71 -6.15 -14.53
N GLN A 129 -5.52 -6.14 -15.84
CA GLN A 129 -5.11 -4.95 -16.57
C GLN A 129 -6.17 -3.85 -16.46
N ALA A 130 -7.44 -4.17 -16.66
CA ALA A 130 -8.54 -3.23 -16.53
C ALA A 130 -8.67 -2.64 -15.12
N LEU A 131 -8.48 -3.46 -14.07
CA LEU A 131 -8.45 -3.00 -12.68
C LEU A 131 -7.29 -2.02 -12.46
N PHE A 132 -6.12 -2.35 -12.94
CA PHE A 132 -4.95 -1.49 -12.78
C PHE A 132 -5.12 -0.15 -13.52
N GLU A 133 -5.66 -0.15 -14.72
CA GLU A 133 -5.95 1.07 -15.48
C GLU A 133 -6.98 1.96 -14.78
N ARG A 134 -8.04 1.39 -14.21
CA ARG A 134 -9.02 2.16 -13.41
C ARG A 134 -8.39 2.76 -12.15
N LEU A 135 -7.45 2.04 -11.50
CA LEU A 135 -6.68 2.63 -10.41
C LEU A 135 -5.89 3.84 -10.91
N LEU A 136 -5.13 3.69 -11.99
CA LEU A 136 -4.32 4.77 -12.53
C LEU A 136 -5.17 5.99 -12.88
N PHE A 137 -6.28 5.77 -13.55
CA PHE A 137 -7.25 6.84 -13.88
C PHE A 137 -7.77 7.54 -12.62
N SER A 138 -8.06 6.80 -11.55
CA SER A 138 -8.54 7.38 -10.29
C SER A 138 -7.49 8.23 -9.56
N LEU A 139 -6.22 8.07 -9.91
CA LEU A 139 -5.10 8.80 -9.32
C LEU A 139 -4.62 9.97 -10.22
N GLU A 140 -5.16 10.07 -11.45
CA GLU A 140 -4.85 11.18 -12.33
C GLU A 140 -5.34 12.50 -11.74
N GLY A 141 -4.47 13.51 -11.81
CA GLY A 141 -4.79 14.84 -11.29
C GLY A 141 -4.76 14.99 -9.78
N LEU A 142 -4.44 13.95 -9.02
CA LEU A 142 -4.17 14.12 -7.60
C LEU A 142 -2.85 14.88 -7.42
N PRO A 143 -2.86 16.02 -6.69
CA PRO A 143 -1.64 16.78 -6.47
C PRO A 143 -0.68 15.98 -5.59
N ASP A 144 0.58 15.95 -5.98
CA ASP A 144 1.66 15.53 -5.08
C ASP A 144 1.91 16.65 -4.05
N PRO A 145 1.56 16.47 -2.77
CA PRO A 145 1.71 17.52 -1.77
C PRO A 145 3.17 17.89 -1.51
N TRP A 146 4.12 16.97 -1.74
CA TRP A 146 5.54 17.29 -1.62
C TRP A 146 6.05 18.12 -2.79
N ALA A 147 5.62 17.81 -4.00
CA ALA A 147 5.91 18.63 -5.17
C ALA A 147 5.33 20.04 -5.02
N ALA A 148 4.07 20.16 -4.58
CA ALA A 148 3.42 21.43 -4.28
C ALA A 148 4.17 22.25 -3.21
N ARG A 149 4.65 21.57 -2.15
CA ARG A 149 5.45 22.20 -1.10
C ARG A 149 6.80 22.72 -1.65
N ILE A 150 7.49 21.92 -2.44
CA ILE A 150 8.78 22.30 -3.06
C ILE A 150 8.58 23.47 -4.03
N ALA A 151 7.51 23.46 -4.81
CA ALA A 151 7.14 24.55 -5.71
C ALA A 151 6.67 25.84 -5.01
N GLY A 152 6.52 25.81 -3.67
CA GLY A 152 6.02 26.94 -2.88
C GLY A 152 4.53 27.18 -3.03
N GLU A 153 3.78 26.22 -3.58
CA GLU A 153 2.33 26.25 -3.66
C GLU A 153 1.73 26.08 -2.26
N LYS A 154 0.57 26.70 -2.04
CA LYS A 154 -0.21 26.60 -0.78
C LYS A 154 0.64 26.79 0.50
N PRO A 155 1.44 27.86 0.63
CA PRO A 155 2.39 28.04 1.72
C PRO A 155 1.74 28.02 3.11
N ARG A 156 0.43 28.32 3.21
CA ARG A 156 -0.30 28.29 4.49
C ARG A 156 -0.54 26.87 5.00
N GLU A 157 -0.68 25.87 4.12
CA GLU A 157 -0.89 24.47 4.49
C GLU A 157 0.38 23.84 5.05
N TYR A 158 1.55 24.35 4.64
CA TYR A 158 2.87 23.79 4.98
C TYR A 158 3.64 24.61 6.01
N GLN A 159 2.98 25.53 6.70
CA GLN A 159 3.66 26.29 7.75
C GLN A 159 4.03 25.38 8.92
N PRO A 160 5.23 25.54 9.49
CA PRO A 160 5.62 24.82 10.70
C PRO A 160 4.63 25.07 11.82
N LEU A 161 4.27 24.02 12.55
CA LEU A 161 3.51 24.15 13.77
C LEU A 161 4.34 24.94 14.79
N ARG A 162 3.94 26.15 15.12
CA ARG A 162 4.56 26.92 16.20
C ARG A 162 3.94 26.46 17.52
N LEU A 163 4.61 25.56 18.20
CA LEU A 163 4.18 25.05 19.51
C LEU A 163 4.09 26.15 20.56
N ASP A 164 4.88 27.20 20.44
CA ASP A 164 4.89 28.40 21.29
C ASP A 164 3.56 29.16 21.34
N LYS A 165 2.71 29.01 20.33
CA LYS A 165 1.40 29.64 20.28
C LYS A 165 0.24 28.76 20.74
N ARG A 166 0.48 27.50 21.10
CA ARG A 166 -0.55 26.54 21.46
C ARG A 166 -0.61 26.17 22.94
N ILE A 167 0.40 26.56 23.69
CA ILE A 167 0.37 26.46 25.16
C ILE A 167 -0.07 27.83 25.63
N PRO A 168 -1.31 27.99 26.14
CA PRO A 168 -1.63 29.19 26.89
C PRO A 168 -0.59 29.26 28.02
N ALA A 169 0.23 30.28 28.06
CA ALA A 169 0.92 30.58 29.28
C ALA A 169 -0.16 30.73 30.35
N GLU A 170 0.00 29.97 31.44
CA GLU A 170 -0.77 30.11 32.67
C GLU A 170 -2.11 29.36 32.71
N VAL A 171 -2.04 28.13 33.20
CA VAL A 171 -2.90 27.77 34.33
C VAL A 171 -2.05 28.06 35.57
N GLU A 172 -2.00 29.29 36.01
CA GLU A 172 -1.66 29.62 37.40
C GLU A 172 -2.84 29.30 38.29
N SER A 173 -2.57 28.35 39.19
CA SER A 173 -3.18 28.03 40.52
C SER A 173 -4.67 28.21 40.71
#